data_ff59c2433baa6069c0ad0e185efc09a7
#
_entry.id   ff59c2433baa6069c0ad0e185efc09a7
#
_cell.length_a   1.000
_cell.length_b   1.000
_cell.length_c   1.000
_cell.angle_alpha   90.00
_cell.angle_beta   90.00
_cell.angle_gamma   90.00
#
_symmetry.space_group_name_H-M   'P 1'
#
loop_
_entity.id
_entity.type
_entity.pdbx_description
1 polymer ?
#
loop_
_entity_poly.entity_id
_entity_poly.type
_entity_poly.pdbx_seq_one_letter_code
_entity_poly.pdbx_strand_id
1 'polypeptide(L)'
;MTDPIADFLTRVRNAYLAGKKVVEIPSSKMKVALTKILCEKGYILSYKVVEGTPYNTIKIALKYHPQTKAAAIKKIERISKPGLRRYTDVENMPRVLNGLGIAILSTSKGVITDKEARELNVGGEVICYVY
;
A
#
# COMPACT_ATOMS: atom_id res chain seq x y z
N MET A 1 19.89 6.53 -4.98
CA MET A 1 19.14 6.37 -3.72
C MET A 1 18.04 5.32 -3.92
N THR A 2 17.96 4.35 -3.04
CA THR A 2 16.96 3.28 -3.16
C THR A 2 15.66 3.63 -2.44
N ASP A 3 14.55 3.20 -3.00
CA ASP A 3 13.23 3.34 -2.39
C ASP A 3 12.51 1.99 -2.45
N PRO A 4 12.69 1.14 -1.43
CA PRO A 4 12.05 -0.17 -1.38
C PRO A 4 10.53 -0.12 -1.41
N ILE A 5 9.92 0.95 -0.87
CA ILE A 5 8.48 1.13 -0.89
C ILE A 5 8.02 1.40 -2.32
N ALA A 6 8.70 2.28 -3.05
CA ALA A 6 8.37 2.56 -4.45
C ALA A 6 8.52 1.29 -5.30
N ASP A 7 9.55 0.49 -5.05
CA ASP A 7 9.73 -0.79 -5.74
C ASP A 7 8.57 -1.74 -5.47
N PHE A 8 8.14 -1.85 -4.21
CA PHE A 8 6.99 -2.65 -3.81
C PHE A 8 5.72 -2.21 -4.56
N LEU A 9 5.42 -0.92 -4.54
CA LEU A 9 4.23 -0.37 -5.20
C LEU A 9 4.27 -0.60 -6.71
N THR A 10 5.45 -0.44 -7.31
CA THR A 10 5.65 -0.66 -8.75
C THR A 10 5.43 -2.13 -9.11
N ARG A 11 5.93 -3.07 -8.31
CA ARG A 11 5.74 -4.51 -8.56
C ARG A 11 4.26 -4.89 -8.50
N VAL A 12 3.53 -4.36 -7.54
CA VAL A 12 2.08 -4.60 -7.43
C VAL A 12 1.36 -4.00 -8.63
N ARG A 13 1.68 -2.76 -8.99
CA ARG A 13 1.10 -2.07 -10.15
C ARG A 13 1.34 -2.86 -11.44
N ASN A 14 2.58 -3.24 -11.70
CA ASN A 14 2.95 -3.97 -12.91
C ASN A 14 2.29 -5.35 -12.96
N ALA A 15 2.15 -6.03 -11.83
CA ALA A 15 1.47 -7.32 -11.77
C ALA A 15 -0.02 -7.18 -12.15
N TYR A 16 -0.68 -6.13 -11.69
CA TYR A 16 -2.06 -5.83 -12.09
C TYR A 16 -2.17 -5.50 -13.59
N LEU A 17 -1.24 -4.69 -14.09
CA LEU A 17 -1.23 -4.34 -15.52
C LEU A 17 -1.00 -5.56 -16.40
N ALA A 18 -0.20 -6.52 -15.94
CA ALA A 18 0.05 -7.77 -16.67
C ALA A 18 -1.04 -8.82 -16.46
N GLY A 19 -2.05 -8.54 -15.63
CA GLY A 19 -3.13 -9.48 -15.36
C GLY A 19 -2.70 -10.70 -14.56
N LYS A 20 -1.66 -10.61 -13.78
CA LYS A 20 -1.16 -11.73 -12.96
C LYS A 20 -2.11 -12.02 -11.80
N LYS A 21 -2.21 -13.28 -11.41
CA LYS A 21 -3.02 -13.69 -10.26
C LYS A 21 -2.26 -13.57 -8.95
N VAL A 22 -0.94 -13.79 -8.98
CA VAL A 22 -0.07 -13.77 -7.81
C VAL A 22 1.20 -13.02 -8.13
N VAL A 23 1.69 -12.25 -7.17
CA VAL A 23 3.00 -11.60 -7.25
C VAL A 23 3.81 -11.95 -6.00
N GLU A 24 5.11 -12.17 -6.16
CA GLU A 24 6.04 -12.46 -5.07
C GLU A 24 7.02 -11.30 -4.93
N ILE A 25 7.18 -10.83 -3.70
CA ILE A 25 8.00 -9.66 -3.40
C ILE A 25 8.86 -9.96 -2.16
N PRO A 26 10.15 -9.58 -2.15
CA PRO A 26 10.97 -9.72 -0.93
C PRO A 26 10.31 -8.98 0.24
N SER A 27 10.26 -9.63 1.40
CA SER A 27 9.56 -9.12 2.57
C SER A 27 10.38 -8.11 3.38
N SER A 28 9.68 -7.19 4.03
CA SER A 28 10.20 -6.34 5.10
C SER A 28 9.03 -5.98 6.00
N LYS A 29 9.31 -5.45 7.20
CA LYS A 29 8.24 -5.05 8.13
C LYS A 29 7.30 -4.03 7.49
N MET A 30 7.85 -3.03 6.81
CA MET A 30 7.06 -1.98 6.15
C MET A 30 6.21 -2.57 5.02
N LYS A 31 6.78 -3.44 4.19
CA LYS A 31 6.06 -4.07 3.07
C LYS A 31 4.91 -4.96 3.56
N VAL A 32 5.13 -5.69 4.66
CA VAL A 32 4.06 -6.50 5.27
C VAL A 32 2.95 -5.60 5.80
N ALA A 33 3.29 -4.49 6.45
CA ALA A 33 2.30 -3.55 6.96
C ALA A 33 1.46 -2.94 5.82
N LEU A 34 2.10 -2.54 4.72
CA LEU A 34 1.40 -2.03 3.54
C LEU A 34 0.48 -3.10 2.93
N THR A 35 0.97 -4.33 2.80
CA THR A 35 0.20 -5.45 2.25
C THR A 35 -1.03 -5.74 3.10
N LYS A 36 -0.87 -5.72 4.43
CA LYS A 36 -1.97 -5.94 5.36
C LYS A 36 -3.08 -4.90 5.17
N ILE A 37 -2.72 -3.64 5.02
CA ILE A 37 -3.70 -2.56 4.78
C ILE A 37 -4.41 -2.78 3.44
N LEU A 38 -3.69 -3.09 2.38
CA LEU A 38 -4.29 -3.36 1.07
C LEU A 38 -5.29 -4.51 1.15
N CYS A 39 -4.98 -5.56 1.92
CA CYS A 39 -5.87 -6.68 2.14
C CYS A 39 -7.12 -6.28 2.93
N GLU A 40 -6.94 -5.58 4.04
CA GLU A 40 -8.05 -5.15 4.90
C GLU A 40 -9.01 -4.21 4.19
N LYS A 41 -8.49 -3.36 3.28
CA LYS A 41 -9.32 -2.39 2.54
C LYS A 41 -9.85 -2.94 1.21
N GLY A 42 -9.61 -4.23 0.93
CA GLY A 42 -10.18 -4.89 -0.24
C GLY A 42 -9.49 -4.63 -1.56
N TYR A 43 -8.25 -4.17 -1.54
CA TYR A 43 -7.46 -3.91 -2.76
C TYR A 43 -6.72 -5.15 -3.27
N ILE A 44 -6.55 -6.16 -2.42
CA ILE A 44 -6.01 -7.47 -2.80
C ILE A 44 -6.87 -8.55 -2.14
N LEU A 45 -6.81 -9.79 -2.67
CA LEU A 45 -7.59 -10.90 -2.10
C LEU A 45 -7.01 -11.38 -0.78
N SER A 46 -5.71 -11.67 -0.78
CA SER A 46 -5.03 -12.24 0.37
C SER A 46 -3.53 -12.12 0.19
N TYR A 47 -2.81 -12.43 1.26
CA TYR A 47 -1.36 -12.47 1.21
C TYR A 47 -0.83 -13.52 2.18
N LYS A 48 0.42 -13.93 1.93
CA LYS A 48 1.10 -14.91 2.78
C LYS A 48 2.57 -14.54 2.83
N VAL A 49 3.16 -14.60 4.03
CA VAL A 49 4.60 -14.42 4.21
C VAL A 49 5.23 -15.80 4.25
N VAL A 50 6.15 -16.06 3.33
CA VAL A 50 6.85 -17.34 3.23
C VAL A 50 8.28 -17.15 3.71
N GLU A 51 8.68 -17.92 4.72
CA GLU A 51 10.05 -17.91 5.22
C GLU A 51 11.00 -18.49 4.19
N GLY A 52 12.18 -17.91 4.09
CA GLY A 52 13.19 -18.37 3.14
C GLY A 52 14.56 -17.78 3.42
N THR A 53 15.54 -18.26 2.70
CA THR A 53 16.91 -17.78 2.76
C THR A 53 17.29 -17.28 1.37
N PRO A 54 17.87 -16.06 1.25
CA PRO A 54 18.37 -15.17 2.31
C PRO A 54 17.33 -14.26 2.92
N TYR A 55 16.08 -14.24 2.44
CA TYR A 55 15.02 -13.37 2.93
C TYR A 55 13.66 -14.04 2.84
N ASN A 56 12.71 -13.53 3.60
CA ASN A 56 11.32 -13.94 3.50
C ASN A 56 10.67 -13.30 2.27
N THR A 57 9.64 -13.92 1.74
CA THR A 57 8.91 -13.47 0.56
C THR A 57 7.44 -13.27 0.92
N ILE A 58 6.85 -12.18 0.42
CA ILE A 58 5.40 -11.97 0.50
C ILE A 58 4.79 -12.44 -0.81
N LYS A 59 3.86 -13.40 -0.72
CA LYS A 59 3.03 -13.81 -1.87
C LYS A 59 1.71 -13.10 -1.76
N ILE A 60 1.36 -12.31 -2.78
CA ILE A 60 0.15 -11.50 -2.80
C ILE A 60 -0.78 -12.05 -3.88
N ALA A 61 -1.99 -12.44 -3.49
CA ALA A 61 -3.04 -12.83 -4.42
C ALA A 61 -3.81 -11.59 -4.85
N LEU A 62 -3.76 -11.26 -6.13
CA LEU A 62 -4.36 -10.06 -6.68
C LEU A 62 -5.87 -10.25 -6.90
N LYS A 63 -6.60 -9.14 -6.86
CA LYS A 63 -8.06 -9.13 -6.92
C LYS A 63 -8.55 -8.47 -8.19
N TYR A 64 -9.41 -9.16 -8.92
CA TYR A 64 -10.03 -8.65 -10.15
C TYR A 64 -11.54 -8.80 -10.07
N HIS A 65 -12.24 -7.93 -10.78
CA HIS A 65 -13.70 -8.07 -10.89
C HIS A 65 -14.03 -9.38 -11.62
N PRO A 66 -14.97 -10.21 -11.10
CA PRO A 66 -15.23 -11.54 -11.68
C PRO A 66 -15.68 -11.50 -13.13
N GLN A 67 -16.43 -10.47 -13.53
CA GLN A 67 -17.02 -10.38 -14.86
C GLN A 67 -16.18 -9.51 -15.80
N THR A 68 -15.84 -8.28 -15.39
CA THR A 68 -15.12 -7.33 -16.24
C THR A 68 -13.62 -7.56 -16.26
N LYS A 69 -13.07 -8.31 -15.30
CA LYS A 69 -11.63 -8.54 -15.11
C LYS A 69 -10.86 -7.26 -14.76
N ALA A 70 -11.56 -6.21 -14.35
CA ALA A 70 -10.92 -4.96 -13.93
C ALA A 70 -10.13 -5.17 -12.63
N ALA A 71 -8.95 -4.58 -12.57
CA ALA A 71 -8.10 -4.64 -11.38
C ALA A 71 -8.74 -3.91 -10.20
N ALA A 72 -8.60 -4.45 -8.99
CA ALA A 72 -9.11 -3.82 -7.78
C ALA A 72 -8.37 -2.52 -7.46
N ILE A 73 -7.11 -2.42 -7.84
CA ILE A 73 -6.34 -1.18 -7.74
C ILE A 73 -6.27 -0.55 -9.11
N LYS A 74 -6.73 0.69 -9.20
CA LYS A 74 -6.68 1.49 -10.44
C LYS A 74 -5.43 2.34 -10.50
N LYS A 75 -4.99 2.86 -9.35
CA LYS A 75 -3.79 3.69 -9.26
C LYS A 75 -3.11 3.54 -7.91
N ILE A 76 -1.78 3.49 -7.93
CA ILE A 76 -0.91 3.58 -6.77
C ILE A 76 0.08 4.70 -7.02
N GLU A 77 0.17 5.65 -6.09
CA GLU A 77 1.05 6.81 -6.22
C GLU A 77 1.94 6.94 -4.98
N ARG A 78 3.25 6.91 -5.18
CA ARG A 78 4.23 7.16 -4.12
C ARG A 78 4.27 8.65 -3.81
N ILE A 79 4.00 9.05 -2.57
CA ILE A 79 3.94 10.47 -2.18
C ILE A 79 5.24 10.91 -1.50
N SER A 80 5.56 10.34 -0.33
CA SER A 80 6.81 10.65 0.36
C SER A 80 7.94 9.84 -0.24
N LYS A 81 9.05 10.49 -0.57
CA LYS A 81 10.21 9.85 -1.20
C LYS A 81 11.46 10.11 -0.40
N PRO A 82 12.50 9.28 -0.49
CA PRO A 82 13.73 9.50 0.25
C PRO A 82 14.35 10.88 0.05
N GLY A 83 14.27 11.44 -1.16
CA GLY A 83 14.77 12.78 -1.47
C GLY A 83 13.81 13.90 -1.17
N LEU A 84 12.55 13.61 -0.86
CA LEU A 84 11.52 14.60 -0.60
C LEU A 84 10.44 14.01 0.28
N ARG A 85 10.63 14.09 1.60
CA ARG A 85 9.67 13.56 2.57
C ARG A 85 8.43 14.44 2.65
N ARG A 86 7.27 13.83 2.77
CA ARG A 86 5.98 14.50 2.87
C ARG A 86 5.28 14.10 4.15
N TYR A 87 4.98 15.09 4.99
CA TYR A 87 4.30 14.90 6.26
C TYR A 87 3.00 15.67 6.28
N THR A 88 2.06 15.23 7.10
CA THR A 88 0.80 15.94 7.31
C THR A 88 0.42 15.89 8.78
N ASP A 89 -0.32 16.92 9.21
CA ASP A 89 -0.99 16.91 10.51
C ASP A 89 -2.44 16.45 10.32
N VAL A 90 -3.18 16.33 11.43
CA VAL A 90 -4.57 15.87 11.41
C VAL A 90 -5.46 16.85 10.64
N GLU A 91 -5.22 18.15 10.80
CA GLU A 91 -6.06 19.20 10.21
C GLU A 91 -5.96 19.22 8.69
N ASN A 92 -4.78 18.90 8.16
CA ASN A 92 -4.52 18.91 6.72
C ASN A 92 -4.47 17.50 6.12
N MET A 93 -5.07 16.53 6.79
CA MET A 93 -5.07 15.13 6.33
C MET A 93 -5.66 15.01 4.92
N PRO A 94 -4.90 14.43 3.97
CA PRO A 94 -5.38 14.30 2.59
C PRO A 94 -6.56 13.33 2.49
N ARG A 95 -7.41 13.56 1.51
CA ARG A 95 -8.48 12.64 1.13
C ARG A 95 -8.26 12.24 -0.33
N VAL A 96 -8.25 10.95 -0.58
CA VAL A 96 -8.04 10.41 -1.92
C VAL A 96 -9.39 10.16 -2.57
N LEU A 97 -9.63 10.77 -3.72
CA LEU A 97 -10.89 10.67 -4.45
C LEU A 97 -12.11 10.91 -3.54
N ASN A 98 -12.03 11.95 -2.71
CA ASN A 98 -13.12 12.34 -1.80
C ASN A 98 -13.56 11.19 -0.85
N GLY A 99 -12.60 10.36 -0.42
CA GLY A 99 -12.84 9.25 0.49
C GLY A 99 -13.07 7.90 -0.18
N LEU A 100 -13.09 7.83 -1.50
CA LEU A 100 -13.23 6.56 -2.24
C LEU A 100 -11.93 5.76 -2.27
N GLY A 101 -10.78 6.45 -2.19
CA GLY A 101 -9.48 5.81 -2.08
C GLY A 101 -8.91 5.97 -0.68
N ILE A 102 -7.67 5.56 -0.49
CA ILE A 102 -6.96 5.68 0.79
C ILE A 102 -5.61 6.34 0.63
N ALA A 103 -5.19 7.05 1.67
CA ALA A 103 -3.80 7.42 1.88
C ALA A 103 -3.26 6.51 2.98
N ILE A 104 -2.05 5.99 2.80
CA ILE A 104 -1.38 5.18 3.81
C ILE A 104 -0.31 6.02 4.45
N LEU A 105 -0.32 6.09 5.78
CA LEU A 105 0.58 6.94 6.55
C LEU A 105 1.40 6.12 7.54
N SER A 106 2.63 6.57 7.78
CA SER A 106 3.45 6.08 8.88
C SER A 106 3.32 7.09 10.04
N THR A 107 2.77 6.64 11.15
CA THR A 107 2.47 7.49 12.31
C THR A 107 3.06 6.91 13.58
N SER A 108 2.94 7.64 14.69
CA SER A 108 3.31 7.14 16.02
C SER A 108 2.45 5.95 16.46
N LYS A 109 1.29 5.76 15.84
CA LYS A 109 0.38 4.63 16.09
C LYS A 109 0.57 3.49 15.09
N GLY A 110 1.62 3.55 14.26
CA GLY A 110 1.93 2.55 13.25
C GLY A 110 1.58 3.00 11.85
N VAL A 111 1.60 2.04 10.93
CA VAL A 111 1.23 2.27 9.52
C VAL A 111 -0.29 2.09 9.41
N ILE A 112 -0.99 3.17 9.10
CA ILE A 112 -2.46 3.23 9.10
C ILE A 112 -2.96 4.04 7.90
N THR A 113 -4.28 4.02 7.67
CA THR A 113 -4.91 4.83 6.63
C THR A 113 -5.21 6.24 7.14
N ASP A 114 -5.50 7.14 6.20
CA ASP A 114 -5.91 8.51 6.52
C ASP A 114 -7.16 8.56 7.41
N LYS A 115 -8.12 7.68 7.16
CA LYS A 115 -9.35 7.60 7.97
C LYS A 115 -9.04 7.22 9.41
N GLU A 116 -8.21 6.19 9.59
CA GLU A 116 -7.78 5.75 10.93
C GLU A 116 -6.97 6.82 11.64
N ALA A 117 -6.11 7.53 10.90
CA ALA A 117 -5.31 8.63 11.45
C ALA A 117 -6.21 9.77 11.95
N ARG A 118 -7.27 10.10 11.23
CA ARG A 118 -8.25 11.11 11.68
C ARG A 118 -8.97 10.65 12.96
N GLU A 119 -9.38 9.39 13.01
CA GLU A 119 -10.05 8.82 14.19
C GLU A 119 -9.14 8.81 15.41
N LEU A 120 -7.85 8.54 15.22
CA LEU A 120 -6.86 8.52 16.30
C LEU A 120 -6.28 9.91 16.60
N ASN A 121 -6.64 10.92 15.82
CA ASN A 121 -6.16 12.30 15.94
C ASN A 121 -4.64 12.40 15.87
N VAL A 122 -4.03 11.73 14.88
CA VAL A 122 -2.59 11.74 14.66
C VAL A 122 -2.28 12.10 13.21
N GLY A 123 -1.14 12.77 13.01
CA GLY A 123 -0.55 12.98 11.69
C GLY A 123 0.65 12.07 11.48
N GLY A 124 1.31 12.18 10.36
CA GLY A 124 2.49 11.39 10.06
C GLY A 124 3.02 11.59 8.66
N GLU A 125 3.87 10.67 8.24
CA GLU A 125 4.43 10.67 6.89
C GLU A 125 3.44 10.01 5.92
N VAL A 126 3.11 10.73 4.85
CA VAL A 126 2.19 10.22 3.81
C VAL A 126 2.99 9.35 2.86
N ILE A 127 2.83 8.04 2.96
CA ILE A 127 3.61 7.08 2.18
C ILE A 127 3.12 7.03 0.73
N CYS A 128 1.83 6.81 0.53
CA CYS A 128 1.26 6.65 -0.81
C CYS A 128 -0.24 6.88 -0.82
N TYR A 129 -0.78 7.04 -2.02
CA TYR A 129 -2.22 7.02 -2.29
C TYR A 129 -2.56 5.78 -3.09
N VAL A 130 -3.72 5.18 -2.80
CA VAL A 130 -4.23 3.98 -3.49
C VAL A 130 -5.71 4.16 -3.78
N TYR A 131 -6.12 3.86 -5.00
CA TYR A 131 -7.54 3.78 -5.36
C TYR A 131 -7.79 2.91 -6.56
#